data_b7c4dacd7addc032364bc4229b4ec9ad
#
_entry.id   b7c4dacd7addc032364bc4229b4ec9ad
#
_cell.length_a   1.000
_cell.length_b   1.000
_cell.length_c   1.000
_cell.angle_alpha   90.00
_cell.angle_beta   90.00
_cell.angle_gamma   90.00
#
_symmetry.space_group_name_H-M   'P 1'
#
loop_
_entity.id
_entity.type
_entity.pdbx_description
1 polymer ?
#
loop_
_entity_poly.entity_id
_entity_poly.type
_entity_poly.pdbx_seq_one_letter_code
_entity_poly.pdbx_strand_id
1 'polypeptide(L)'
;MFSLLKMIRTLALLACLCAISIEAFGTVQSAGVKGVLICNGKPAANVKVKLYDEDTTDLDDLLQEGLTDEDGKFELSGKETEITQIDPKLNIYHDCNDESLPCLKKFSIYIPKDYVSEGPSPRKIFDAGTLNLSGKFSGEGRDCLN
;
A
#
# COMPACT_ATOMS: atom_id res chain seq x y z
N MET A 1 -27.68 28.85 -44.66
CA MET A 1 -26.22 28.65 -44.59
C MET A 1 -25.61 29.05 -43.21
N PHE A 2 -25.94 30.23 -42.67
CA PHE A 2 -25.42 30.70 -41.37
C PHE A 2 -25.88 29.86 -40.17
N SER A 3 -27.08 29.25 -40.20
CA SER A 3 -27.60 28.44 -39.09
C SER A 3 -26.85 27.07 -38.94
N LEU A 4 -26.53 26.45 -40.07
CA LEU A 4 -25.84 25.17 -40.10
C LEU A 4 -24.42 25.29 -39.58
N LEU A 5 -23.71 26.38 -39.92
CA LEU A 5 -22.35 26.65 -39.45
C LEU A 5 -22.30 26.89 -37.94
N LYS A 6 -23.32 27.53 -37.35
CA LYS A 6 -23.45 27.69 -35.90
C LYS A 6 -23.68 26.36 -35.18
N MET A 7 -24.54 25.50 -35.73
CA MET A 7 -24.77 24.16 -35.17
C MET A 7 -23.53 23.29 -35.20
N ILE A 8 -22.75 23.31 -36.29
CA ILE A 8 -21.50 22.53 -36.39
C ILE A 8 -20.47 23.03 -35.38
N ARG A 9 -20.34 24.33 -35.16
CA ARG A 9 -19.44 24.92 -34.17
C ARG A 9 -19.81 24.56 -32.72
N THR A 10 -21.12 24.55 -32.40
CA THR A 10 -21.59 24.16 -31.07
C THR A 10 -21.41 22.66 -30.81
N LEU A 11 -21.66 21.80 -31.79
CA LEU A 11 -21.41 20.37 -31.72
C LEU A 11 -19.92 20.06 -31.56
N ALA A 12 -19.04 20.76 -32.28
CA ALA A 12 -17.61 20.59 -32.17
C ALA A 12 -17.08 21.04 -30.79
N LEU A 13 -17.60 22.12 -30.22
CA LEU A 13 -17.26 22.58 -28.85
C LEU A 13 -17.76 21.62 -27.77
N LEU A 14 -18.96 21.04 -27.90
CA LEU A 14 -19.47 20.02 -26.99
C LEU A 14 -18.64 18.73 -27.06
N ALA A 15 -18.26 18.28 -28.24
CA ALA A 15 -17.42 17.11 -28.42
C ALA A 15 -16.00 17.32 -27.82
N CYS A 16 -15.43 18.52 -27.93
CA CYS A 16 -14.16 18.88 -27.36
C CYS A 16 -14.20 18.92 -25.83
N LEU A 17 -15.31 19.41 -25.23
CA LEU A 17 -15.53 19.41 -23.78
C LEU A 17 -15.72 17.99 -23.22
N CYS A 18 -16.35 17.07 -23.95
CA CYS A 18 -16.46 15.67 -23.57
C CYS A 18 -15.12 14.93 -23.63
N ALA A 19 -14.23 15.29 -24.58
CA ALA A 19 -12.91 14.68 -24.68
C ALA A 19 -11.96 15.04 -23.52
N ILE A 20 -12.16 16.21 -22.89
CA ILE A 20 -11.36 16.67 -21.76
C ILE A 20 -11.75 15.95 -20.44
N SER A 21 -12.95 15.36 -20.39
CA SER A 21 -13.45 14.68 -19.18
C SER A 21 -12.90 13.26 -18.97
N ILE A 22 -12.10 12.74 -19.89
CA ILE A 22 -11.63 11.33 -19.86
C ILE A 22 -10.29 11.17 -19.14
N GLU A 23 -9.56 12.26 -18.85
CA GLU A 23 -8.24 12.18 -18.21
C GLU A 23 -8.26 12.25 -16.66
N ALA A 24 -9.46 12.20 -16.06
CA ALA A 24 -9.60 12.24 -14.58
C ALA A 24 -9.66 10.85 -13.94
N PHE A 25 -9.37 9.78 -14.67
CA PHE A 25 -9.24 8.43 -14.10
C PHE A 25 -7.78 8.21 -13.71
N GLY A 26 -7.56 7.95 -12.42
CA GLY A 26 -6.24 7.67 -11.87
C GLY A 26 -5.48 6.58 -12.63
N THR A 27 -4.19 6.48 -12.40
CA THR A 27 -3.34 5.43 -12.97
C THR A 27 -3.24 4.25 -12.03
N VAL A 28 -3.23 3.03 -12.58
CA VAL A 28 -2.94 1.82 -11.80
C VAL A 28 -1.49 1.88 -11.38
N GLN A 29 -1.25 1.78 -10.08
CA GLN A 29 0.08 1.76 -9.48
C GLN A 29 0.20 0.53 -8.57
N SER A 30 1.41 0.07 -8.35
CA SER A 30 1.68 -1.13 -7.56
C SER A 30 2.96 -0.97 -6.75
N ALA A 31 2.98 -1.64 -5.59
CA ALA A 31 4.14 -1.74 -4.72
C ALA A 31 4.25 -3.14 -4.13
N GLY A 32 5.46 -3.52 -3.73
CA GLY A 32 5.70 -4.78 -3.05
C GLY A 32 6.79 -4.65 -2.00
N VAL A 33 6.71 -5.51 -0.98
CA VAL A 33 7.64 -5.56 0.14
C VAL A 33 7.88 -6.99 0.56
N LYS A 34 9.12 -7.29 0.95
CA LYS A 34 9.51 -8.58 1.54
C LYS A 34 10.42 -8.35 2.73
N GLY A 35 10.58 -9.38 3.55
CA GLY A 35 11.49 -9.33 4.69
C GLY A 35 11.46 -10.61 5.50
N VAL A 36 12.23 -10.60 6.59
CA VAL A 36 12.30 -11.69 7.57
C VAL A 36 12.07 -11.11 8.95
N LEU A 37 11.18 -11.72 9.72
CA LEU A 37 10.92 -11.36 11.11
C LEU A 37 11.53 -12.39 12.04
N ILE A 38 12.21 -11.91 13.05
CA ILE A 38 12.77 -12.74 14.13
C ILE A 38 12.31 -12.23 15.49
N CYS A 39 12.20 -13.14 16.46
CA CYS A 39 11.93 -12.83 17.87
C CYS A 39 12.91 -13.61 18.72
N ASN A 40 13.69 -12.92 19.57
CA ASN A 40 14.71 -13.54 20.42
C ASN A 40 15.70 -14.42 19.63
N GLY A 41 16.12 -13.97 18.45
CA GLY A 41 17.08 -14.67 17.61
C GLY A 41 16.53 -15.87 16.84
N LYS A 42 15.22 -16.12 16.89
CA LYS A 42 14.54 -17.21 16.18
C LYS A 42 13.56 -16.65 15.14
N PRO A 43 13.30 -17.38 14.04
CA PRO A 43 12.25 -17.00 13.10
C PRO A 43 10.90 -16.78 13.81
N ALA A 44 10.23 -15.70 13.49
CA ALA A 44 8.90 -15.38 13.98
C ALA A 44 7.85 -15.79 12.94
N ALA A 45 7.31 -17.00 13.08
CA ALA A 45 6.27 -17.55 12.21
C ALA A 45 4.88 -17.03 12.59
N ASN A 46 3.95 -17.04 11.63
CA ASN A 46 2.55 -16.64 11.80
C ASN A 46 2.35 -15.20 12.30
N VAL A 47 3.31 -14.34 12.06
CA VAL A 47 3.19 -12.90 12.32
C VAL A 47 2.37 -12.26 11.21
N LYS A 48 1.31 -11.54 11.60
CA LYS A 48 0.44 -10.83 10.64
C LYS A 48 1.17 -9.61 10.08
N VAL A 49 1.14 -9.49 8.76
CA VAL A 49 1.70 -8.36 8.01
C VAL A 49 0.65 -7.85 7.02
N LYS A 50 0.55 -6.54 6.88
CA LYS A 50 -0.40 -5.90 5.96
C LYS A 50 0.28 -4.78 5.19
N LEU A 51 0.10 -4.79 3.88
CA LEU A 51 0.52 -3.71 2.99
C LEU A 51 -0.68 -2.83 2.69
N TYR A 52 -0.54 -1.54 2.94
CA TYR A 52 -1.55 -0.51 2.70
C TYR A 52 -1.02 0.56 1.74
N ASP A 53 -1.94 1.24 1.05
CA ASP A 53 -1.76 2.60 0.59
C ASP A 53 -2.26 3.55 1.69
N GLU A 54 -1.41 4.48 2.14
CA GLU A 54 -1.77 5.44 3.18
C GLU A 54 -2.42 6.67 2.56
N ASP A 55 -3.68 6.92 2.93
CA ASP A 55 -4.43 8.09 2.49
C ASP A 55 -4.45 9.19 3.56
N THR A 56 -4.24 10.43 3.13
CA THR A 56 -4.27 11.58 4.04
C THR A 56 -5.67 12.05 4.38
N THR A 57 -6.66 11.71 3.58
CA THR A 57 -8.03 12.23 3.67
C THR A 57 -9.10 11.16 3.87
N ASP A 58 -8.74 9.90 3.75
CA ASP A 58 -9.64 8.75 3.84
C ASP A 58 -8.99 7.63 4.66
N LEU A 59 -9.65 6.48 4.75
CA LEU A 59 -9.09 5.28 5.38
C LEU A 59 -8.04 4.66 4.45
N ASP A 60 -6.94 4.19 5.05
CA ASP A 60 -5.89 3.49 4.31
C ASP A 60 -6.46 2.29 3.54
N ASP A 61 -6.11 2.17 2.26
CA ASP A 61 -6.54 1.07 1.41
C ASP A 61 -5.65 -0.16 1.57
N LEU A 62 -6.27 -1.29 1.94
CA LEU A 62 -5.55 -2.56 2.09
C LEU A 62 -5.18 -3.13 0.72
N LEU A 63 -3.89 -3.20 0.41
CA LEU A 63 -3.38 -3.78 -0.82
C LEU A 63 -3.24 -5.30 -0.72
N GLN A 64 -2.67 -5.79 0.37
CA GLN A 64 -2.53 -7.22 0.66
C GLN A 64 -2.26 -7.47 2.15
N GLU A 65 -2.71 -8.62 2.66
CA GLU A 65 -2.33 -9.13 3.98
C GLU A 65 -1.80 -10.56 3.89
N GLY A 66 -1.01 -10.96 4.88
CA GLY A 66 -0.47 -12.31 4.98
C GLY A 66 0.13 -12.59 6.35
N LEU A 67 0.68 -13.78 6.47
CA LEU A 67 1.40 -14.24 7.65
C LEU A 67 2.83 -14.62 7.24
N THR A 68 3.79 -14.44 8.16
CA THR A 68 5.14 -14.98 7.97
C THR A 68 5.11 -16.51 7.97
N ASP A 69 5.99 -17.10 7.19
CA ASP A 69 6.20 -18.54 7.13
C ASP A 69 7.02 -19.07 8.33
N GLU A 70 7.36 -20.37 8.32
CA GLU A 70 8.13 -21.04 9.37
C GLU A 70 9.56 -20.47 9.53
N ASP A 71 10.11 -19.88 8.47
CA ASP A 71 11.40 -19.18 8.47
C ASP A 71 11.28 -17.69 8.85
N GLY A 72 10.08 -17.21 9.19
CA GLY A 72 9.81 -15.81 9.48
C GLY A 72 9.74 -14.92 8.24
N LYS A 73 9.74 -15.49 7.03
CA LYS A 73 9.73 -14.73 5.78
C LYS A 73 8.33 -14.30 5.39
N PHE A 74 8.24 -13.16 4.74
CA PHE A 74 7.03 -12.67 4.08
C PHE A 74 7.36 -11.96 2.79
N GLU A 75 6.40 -11.95 1.87
CA GLU A 75 6.39 -11.11 0.68
C GLU A 75 4.96 -10.73 0.36
N LEU A 76 4.70 -9.43 0.25
CA LEU A 76 3.40 -8.87 -0.10
C LEU A 76 3.54 -7.94 -1.31
N SER A 77 2.53 -7.92 -2.16
CA SER A 77 2.45 -6.94 -3.25
C SER A 77 0.99 -6.65 -3.58
N GLY A 78 0.72 -5.44 -4.00
CA GLY A 78 -0.63 -5.07 -4.40
C GLY A 78 -0.64 -3.84 -5.28
N LYS A 79 -1.83 -3.45 -5.69
CA LYS A 79 -2.05 -2.32 -6.59
C LYS A 79 -3.26 -1.52 -6.15
N GLU A 80 -3.25 -0.24 -6.50
CA GLU A 80 -4.37 0.68 -6.37
C GLU A 80 -4.45 1.60 -7.59
N THR A 81 -5.61 2.21 -7.82
CA THR A 81 -5.83 3.18 -8.89
C THR A 81 -6.00 4.56 -8.29
N GLU A 82 -4.95 5.38 -8.37
CA GLU A 82 -4.88 6.70 -7.77
C GLU A 82 -4.53 7.79 -8.78
N ILE A 83 -5.01 9.03 -8.52
CA ILE A 83 -4.64 10.23 -9.28
C ILE A 83 -3.23 10.67 -8.92
N THR A 84 -2.88 10.55 -7.64
CA THR A 84 -1.54 10.83 -7.11
C THR A 84 -0.72 9.55 -7.00
N GLN A 85 0.54 9.67 -6.64
CA GLN A 85 1.37 8.51 -6.35
C GLN A 85 0.94 7.88 -5.02
N ILE A 86 0.77 6.55 -5.01
CA ILE A 86 0.46 5.79 -3.80
C ILE A 86 1.59 5.93 -2.75
N ASP A 87 1.19 5.86 -1.47
CA ASP A 87 2.09 5.94 -0.31
C ASP A 87 2.13 4.58 0.44
N PRO A 88 2.86 3.58 -0.10
CA PRO A 88 2.79 2.23 0.42
C PRO A 88 3.44 2.10 1.80
N LYS A 89 2.71 1.45 2.73
CA LYS A 89 3.06 1.27 4.13
C LYS A 89 2.86 -0.19 4.55
N LEU A 90 3.90 -0.78 5.13
CA LEU A 90 3.82 -2.11 5.74
C LEU A 90 3.50 -1.96 7.23
N ASN A 91 2.42 -2.60 7.69
CA ASN A 91 2.11 -2.76 9.11
C ASN A 91 2.46 -4.18 9.56
N ILE A 92 3.12 -4.30 10.69
CA ILE A 92 3.51 -5.56 11.32
C ILE A 92 2.84 -5.65 12.69
N TYR A 93 2.14 -6.77 12.96
CA TYR A 93 1.38 -7.01 14.19
C TYR A 93 1.94 -8.24 14.88
N HIS A 94 2.46 -8.08 16.11
CA HIS A 94 3.16 -9.15 16.79
C HIS A 94 2.97 -9.10 18.32
N ASP A 95 3.28 -10.19 18.97
CA ASP A 95 3.28 -10.34 20.41
C ASP A 95 4.64 -10.80 20.97
N CYS A 96 5.72 -10.60 20.21
CA CYS A 96 7.07 -10.95 20.66
C CYS A 96 7.38 -10.33 22.03
N ASN A 97 7.67 -11.19 23.04
CA ASN A 97 7.86 -10.82 24.45
C ASN A 97 6.66 -10.08 25.07
N ASP A 98 5.44 -10.36 24.58
CA ASP A 98 4.22 -9.64 24.95
C ASP A 98 2.97 -10.54 24.95
N GLU A 99 3.13 -11.86 24.95
CA GLU A 99 2.07 -12.86 24.73
C GLU A 99 0.97 -12.83 25.79
N SER A 100 1.28 -12.30 26.98
CA SER A 100 0.33 -12.21 28.09
C SER A 100 -0.62 -11.00 28.02
N LEU A 101 -0.37 -10.05 27.12
CA LEU A 101 -1.18 -8.84 26.99
C LEU A 101 -2.16 -8.95 25.83
N PRO A 102 -3.41 -8.48 26.01
CA PRO A 102 -4.35 -8.37 24.90
C PRO A 102 -3.90 -7.29 23.92
N CYS A 103 -4.34 -7.41 22.68
CA CYS A 103 -4.00 -6.56 21.56
C CYS A 103 -2.51 -6.65 21.16
N LEU A 104 -2.27 -6.80 19.88
CA LEU A 104 -0.93 -6.95 19.34
C LEU A 104 -0.18 -5.62 19.34
N LYS A 105 1.13 -5.68 19.51
CA LYS A 105 2.00 -4.57 19.15
C LYS A 105 1.96 -4.36 17.65
N LYS A 106 1.93 -3.08 17.24
CA LYS A 106 1.93 -2.68 15.83
C LYS A 106 2.98 -1.62 15.59
N PHE A 107 3.75 -1.77 14.53
CA PHE A 107 4.58 -0.70 13.97
C PHE A 107 4.51 -0.70 12.44
N SER A 108 4.93 0.40 11.85
CA SER A 108 4.83 0.61 10.41
C SER A 108 6.18 0.91 9.79
N ILE A 109 6.37 0.46 8.55
CA ILE A 109 7.53 0.77 7.70
C ILE A 109 7.00 1.37 6.42
N TYR A 110 7.42 2.60 6.10
CA TYR A 110 7.09 3.25 4.84
C TYR A 110 8.02 2.75 3.73
N ILE A 111 7.41 2.38 2.61
CA ILE A 111 8.15 1.92 1.44
C ILE A 111 8.52 3.15 0.61
N PRO A 112 9.80 3.33 0.24
CA PRO A 112 10.22 4.48 -0.55
C PRO A 112 9.47 4.57 -1.89
N LYS A 113 9.11 5.78 -2.29
CA LYS A 113 8.35 6.04 -3.53
C LYS A 113 9.02 5.52 -4.80
N ASP A 114 10.33 5.37 -4.79
CA ASP A 114 11.10 4.76 -5.90
C ASP A 114 10.78 3.27 -6.15
N TYR A 115 10.08 2.63 -5.21
CA TYR A 115 9.60 1.25 -5.33
C TYR A 115 8.15 1.17 -5.85
N VAL A 116 7.46 2.30 -5.99
CA VAL A 116 6.15 2.37 -6.65
C VAL A 116 6.36 2.23 -8.16
N SER A 117 5.57 1.37 -8.77
CA SER A 117 5.58 1.13 -10.21
C SER A 117 4.22 1.49 -10.81
N GLU A 118 4.23 2.07 -12.01
CA GLU A 118 3.02 2.14 -12.83
C GLU A 118 2.68 0.75 -13.36
N GLY A 119 1.38 0.43 -13.35
CA GLY A 119 0.85 -0.84 -13.80
C GLY A 119 0.50 -1.80 -12.66
N PRO A 120 -0.06 -2.97 -13.00
CA PRO A 120 -0.70 -3.87 -12.03
C PRO A 120 0.28 -4.71 -11.19
N SER A 121 1.57 -4.68 -11.50
CA SER A 121 2.58 -5.47 -10.81
C SER A 121 3.84 -4.66 -10.53
N PRO A 122 4.41 -4.72 -9.31
CA PRO A 122 5.61 -3.97 -8.99
C PRO A 122 6.82 -4.49 -9.77
N ARG A 123 7.61 -3.57 -10.34
CA ARG A 123 8.87 -3.89 -11.03
C ARG A 123 10.03 -4.10 -10.05
N LYS A 124 9.88 -3.57 -8.83
CA LYS A 124 10.85 -3.68 -7.74
C LYS A 124 10.11 -4.05 -6.46
N ILE A 125 10.66 -4.98 -5.71
CA ILE A 125 10.17 -5.34 -4.37
C ILE A 125 11.10 -4.69 -3.34
N PHE A 126 10.54 -3.92 -2.42
CA PHE A 126 11.31 -3.34 -1.31
C PHE A 126 11.70 -4.44 -0.33
N ASP A 127 13.00 -4.59 -0.08
CA ASP A 127 13.50 -5.53 0.91
C ASP A 127 13.68 -4.81 2.26
N ALA A 128 12.81 -5.09 3.22
CA ALA A 128 12.87 -4.54 4.57
C ALA A 128 14.00 -5.18 5.40
N GLY A 129 14.67 -6.20 4.87
CA GLY A 129 15.72 -6.92 5.56
C GLY A 129 15.21 -7.81 6.69
N THR A 130 16.06 -8.07 7.67
CA THR A 130 15.71 -8.85 8.87
C THR A 130 15.37 -7.90 10.01
N LEU A 131 14.13 -8.00 10.53
CA LEU A 131 13.62 -7.18 11.61
C LEU A 131 13.51 -7.99 12.90
N ASN A 132 14.20 -7.54 13.94
CA ASN A 132 14.14 -8.19 15.25
C ASN A 132 12.99 -7.59 16.09
N LEU A 133 11.91 -8.33 16.24
CA LEU A 133 10.70 -7.92 16.97
C LEU A 133 10.93 -7.78 18.49
N SER A 134 12.04 -8.27 19.02
CA SER A 134 12.43 -8.04 20.43
C SER A 134 12.84 -6.60 20.71
N GLY A 135 13.16 -5.83 19.67
CA GLY A 135 13.53 -4.42 19.78
C GLY A 135 12.31 -3.51 19.95
N LYS A 136 12.61 -2.21 20.01
CA LYS A 136 11.59 -1.16 19.97
C LYS A 136 11.62 -0.47 18.62
N PHE A 137 10.44 -0.21 18.06
CA PHE A 137 10.29 0.48 16.80
C PHE A 137 9.67 1.87 17.01
N SER A 138 10.10 2.84 16.21
CA SER A 138 9.51 4.17 16.22
C SER A 138 8.03 4.09 15.84
N GLY A 139 7.16 4.80 16.61
CA GLY A 139 5.72 4.78 16.37
C GLY A 139 5.02 3.46 16.76
N GLU A 140 5.70 2.57 17.49
CA GLU A 140 5.08 1.34 18.00
C GLU A 140 3.89 1.66 18.91
N GLY A 141 2.78 1.01 18.67
CA GLY A 141 1.56 1.10 19.45
C GLY A 141 0.90 -0.25 19.66
N ARG A 142 -0.34 -0.25 20.14
CA ARG A 142 -1.18 -1.45 20.27
C ARG A 142 -2.40 -1.36 19.37
N ASP A 143 -2.75 -2.49 18.77
CA ASP A 143 -3.91 -2.62 17.90
C ASP A 143 -4.72 -3.84 18.32
N CYS A 144 -6.01 -3.62 18.59
CA CYS A 144 -6.97 -4.65 19.02
C CYS A 144 -7.91 -5.10 17.89
N LEU A 145 -7.87 -4.43 16.74
CA LEU A 145 -8.84 -4.62 15.65
C LEU A 145 -8.23 -5.22 14.38
N ASN A 146 -6.96 -5.61 14.42
CA ASN A 146 -6.21 -6.09 13.25
C ASN A 146 -6.72 -7.41 12.67
#